data_816c3b57ec7c9dea17bb3c3d6d7bf51a
#
_entry.id   816c3b57ec7c9dea17bb3c3d6d7bf51a
#
_cell.length_a   1.000
_cell.length_b   1.000
_cell.length_c   1.000
_cell.angle_alpha   90.00
_cell.angle_beta   90.00
_cell.angle_gamma   90.00
#
_symmetry.space_group_name_H-M   'P 1'
#
loop_
_entity.id
_entity.type
_entity.pdbx_description
1 polymer ?
#
loop_
_entity_poly.entity_id
_entity_poly.type
_entity_poly.pdbx_seq_one_letter_code
_entity_poly.pdbx_strand_id
1 'polypeptide(L)'
;MGPLEGVKILDLTSMVSGPMGAMILADQGAEVIKVEPLAGDQLRHMAATHNGVNAPFYSCNRGKKSLAIDLKSKEGKEILNKLVEQSDVFMQNFRPGTIERMGFGYEELKKINPKLIFLSISGFGNKGPYAQSRVYDPVIQALSGATDIQADRDTGTPKMFRIVVADKVTSLTASQAVSSALYAREKTSQGQHIKLSMLDSVIAFFWPEGMTGLVFEENEFDVRKLQGSQDLIYQAKDRYITAGAVSDAEWMGMCKALN
;
A
#
# COMPACT_ATOMS: atom_id res chain seq x y z
N MET A 1 -4.67 9.98 23.36
CA MET A 1 -5.79 9.23 22.73
C MET A 1 -5.72 9.42 21.24
N GLY A 2 -5.60 8.32 20.50
CA GLY A 2 -5.63 8.34 19.04
C GLY A 2 -7.04 8.03 18.52
N PRO A 3 -7.37 8.37 17.27
CA PRO A 3 -8.70 8.13 16.69
C PRO A 3 -9.08 6.64 16.61
N LEU A 4 -8.11 5.73 16.67
CA LEU A 4 -8.33 4.28 16.66
C LEU A 4 -8.01 3.61 18.00
N GLU A 5 -8.02 4.36 19.10
CA GLU A 5 -7.82 3.77 20.43
C GLU A 5 -8.91 2.74 20.75
N GLY A 6 -8.49 1.58 21.25
CA GLY A 6 -9.36 0.43 21.52
C GLY A 6 -9.55 -0.52 20.34
N VAL A 7 -9.15 -0.14 19.11
CA VAL A 7 -9.19 -1.02 17.94
C VAL A 7 -8.03 -2.03 18.00
N LYS A 8 -8.33 -3.30 17.84
CA LYS A 8 -7.36 -4.41 17.85
C LYS A 8 -7.20 -5.02 16.48
N ILE A 9 -5.96 -5.06 16.00
CA ILE A 9 -5.61 -5.52 14.65
C ILE A 9 -4.65 -6.72 14.72
N LEU A 10 -5.00 -7.80 14.01
CA LEU A 10 -4.11 -8.91 13.71
C LEU A 10 -3.48 -8.69 12.34
N ASP A 11 -2.18 -8.48 12.33
CA ASP A 11 -1.39 -8.24 11.12
C ASP A 11 -0.59 -9.47 10.75
N LEU A 12 -1.10 -10.27 9.80
CA LEU A 12 -0.42 -11.42 9.20
C LEU A 12 0.31 -11.05 7.90
N THR A 13 0.41 -9.77 7.61
CA THR A 13 1.06 -9.32 6.39
C THR A 13 2.58 -9.40 6.48
N SER A 14 3.25 -9.42 5.34
CA SER A 14 4.71 -9.45 5.23
C SER A 14 5.22 -8.40 4.25
N MET A 15 6.52 -8.13 4.27
CA MET A 15 7.20 -7.15 3.45
C MET A 15 6.80 -5.71 3.79
N VAL A 16 6.21 -4.94 2.85
CA VAL A 16 5.98 -3.50 3.00
C VAL A 16 4.50 -3.12 2.95
N SER A 17 3.77 -3.51 1.89
CA SER A 17 2.41 -2.99 1.62
C SER A 17 1.44 -3.16 2.78
N GLY A 18 1.31 -4.36 3.30
CA GLY A 18 0.46 -4.65 4.46
C GLY A 18 1.04 -4.13 5.77
N PRO A 19 2.31 -4.44 6.10
CA PRO A 19 2.91 -4.00 7.35
C PRO A 19 2.90 -2.48 7.53
N MET A 20 3.21 -1.69 6.51
CA MET A 20 3.13 -0.24 6.58
C MET A 20 1.69 0.25 6.76
N GLY A 21 0.70 -0.39 6.11
CA GLY A 21 -0.72 -0.09 6.32
C GLY A 21 -1.15 -0.31 7.78
N ALA A 22 -0.78 -1.45 8.36
CA ALA A 22 -1.03 -1.75 9.78
C ALA A 22 -0.28 -0.79 10.73
N MET A 23 0.93 -0.38 10.38
CA MET A 23 1.71 0.60 11.13
C MET A 23 1.04 1.98 11.14
N ILE A 24 0.48 2.44 10.01
CA ILE A 24 -0.27 3.70 9.94
C ILE A 24 -1.48 3.67 10.89
N LEU A 25 -2.16 2.53 11.01
CA LEU A 25 -3.27 2.36 11.95
C LEU A 25 -2.77 2.32 13.41
N ALA A 26 -1.59 1.72 13.67
CA ALA A 26 -0.96 1.76 14.99
C ALA A 26 -0.58 3.20 15.40
N ASP A 27 -0.02 4.01 14.48
CA ASP A 27 0.26 5.43 14.73
C ASP A 27 -1.01 6.23 15.07
N GLN A 28 -2.19 5.76 14.64
CA GLN A 28 -3.49 6.34 14.98
C GLN A 28 -4.08 5.81 16.30
N GLY A 29 -3.36 4.95 17.02
CA GLY A 29 -3.74 4.44 18.34
C GLY A 29 -4.28 3.02 18.36
N ALA A 30 -4.38 2.32 17.24
CA ALA A 30 -4.79 0.91 17.22
C ALA A 30 -3.73 0.01 17.89
N GLU A 31 -4.19 -1.00 18.62
CA GLU A 31 -3.33 -2.08 19.14
C GLU A 31 -3.09 -3.11 18.04
N VAL A 32 -1.86 -3.22 17.56
CA VAL A 32 -1.51 -4.13 16.46
C VAL A 32 -0.63 -5.26 16.97
N ILE A 33 -1.07 -6.50 16.72
CA ILE A 33 -0.28 -7.71 16.92
C ILE A 33 0.15 -8.22 15.55
N LYS A 34 1.46 -8.14 15.28
CA LYS A 34 2.06 -8.75 14.10
C LYS A 34 2.29 -10.24 14.35
N VAL A 35 1.56 -11.08 13.62
CA VAL A 35 1.72 -12.53 13.65
C VAL A 35 2.71 -12.96 12.58
N GLU A 36 3.78 -13.61 12.99
CA GLU A 36 4.91 -13.98 12.14
C GLU A 36 5.17 -15.50 12.19
N PRO A 37 5.73 -16.11 11.13
CA PRO A 37 6.29 -17.44 11.25
C PRO A 37 7.48 -17.44 12.24
N LEU A 38 7.88 -18.60 12.74
CA LEU A 38 8.99 -18.71 13.70
C LEU A 38 10.31 -18.09 13.20
N ALA A 39 10.51 -18.06 11.88
CA ALA A 39 11.67 -17.41 11.25
C ALA A 39 11.53 -15.89 11.16
N GLY A 40 10.37 -15.32 11.50
CA GLY A 40 10.05 -13.91 11.34
C GLY A 40 9.62 -13.52 9.92
N ASP A 41 9.26 -12.25 9.74
CA ASP A 41 8.96 -11.67 8.43
C ASP A 41 10.22 -11.65 7.56
N GLN A 42 10.09 -11.97 6.28
CA GLN A 42 11.19 -11.97 5.32
C GLN A 42 11.94 -10.63 5.28
N LEU A 43 11.26 -9.52 5.47
CA LEU A 43 11.88 -8.20 5.48
C LEU A 43 12.93 -8.04 6.59
N ARG A 44 12.84 -8.79 7.70
CA ARG A 44 13.85 -8.78 8.77
C ARG A 44 15.25 -9.15 8.27
N HIS A 45 15.31 -9.97 7.21
CA HIS A 45 16.55 -10.56 6.67
C HIS A 45 16.99 -9.91 5.35
N MET A 46 16.25 -8.89 4.88
CA MET A 46 16.57 -8.16 3.65
C MET A 46 17.25 -6.83 3.98
N ALA A 47 18.06 -6.33 3.03
CA ALA A 47 18.81 -5.08 3.15
C ALA A 47 19.84 -5.05 4.32
N ALA A 48 20.48 -3.90 4.52
CA ALA A 48 21.49 -3.73 5.56
C ALA A 48 20.87 -3.74 6.96
N THR A 49 21.53 -4.44 7.87
CA THR A 49 21.16 -4.47 9.29
C THR A 49 22.26 -3.86 10.14
N HIS A 50 21.89 -3.22 11.23
CA HIS A 50 22.79 -2.75 12.26
C HIS A 50 22.37 -3.36 13.61
N ASN A 51 23.27 -4.08 14.27
CA ASN A 51 23.00 -4.80 15.53
C ASN A 51 21.73 -5.69 15.45
N GLY A 52 21.56 -6.39 14.34
CA GLY A 52 20.39 -7.25 14.11
C GLY A 52 19.08 -6.52 13.79
N VAL A 53 19.10 -5.19 13.69
CA VAL A 53 17.92 -4.39 13.32
C VAL A 53 18.00 -4.03 11.85
N ASN A 54 16.92 -4.36 11.12
CA ASN A 54 16.71 -3.94 9.74
C ASN A 54 15.86 -2.66 9.73
N ALA A 55 16.40 -1.56 9.19
CA ALA A 55 15.70 -0.27 9.20
C ALA A 55 14.35 -0.26 8.44
N PRO A 56 14.21 -0.85 7.23
CA PRO A 56 12.93 -0.99 6.56
C PRO A 56 11.90 -1.77 7.39
N PHE A 57 12.31 -2.88 8.02
CA PHE A 57 11.40 -3.65 8.89
C PHE A 57 10.92 -2.81 10.08
N TYR A 58 11.85 -2.16 10.78
CA TYR A 58 11.52 -1.29 11.91
C TYR A 58 10.54 -0.17 11.50
N SER A 59 10.82 0.49 10.39
CA SER A 59 10.00 1.59 9.88
C SER A 59 8.58 1.18 9.52
N CYS A 60 8.38 -0.06 9.03
CA CYS A 60 7.06 -0.59 8.67
C CYS A 60 6.31 -1.26 9.84
N ASN A 61 6.98 -1.46 10.99
CA ASN A 61 6.41 -2.25 12.08
C ASN A 61 6.49 -1.58 13.46
N ARG A 62 6.86 -0.30 13.51
CA ARG A 62 6.85 0.43 14.79
C ARG A 62 5.46 0.43 15.43
N GLY A 63 5.42 0.44 16.75
CA GLY A 63 4.16 0.46 17.51
C GLY A 63 3.43 -0.88 17.58
N LYS A 64 3.95 -1.95 16.97
CA LYS A 64 3.34 -3.28 16.99
C LYS A 64 3.94 -4.17 18.07
N LYS A 65 3.13 -5.06 18.60
CA LYS A 65 3.58 -6.25 19.36
C LYS A 65 3.86 -7.38 18.35
N SER A 66 4.94 -8.16 18.55
CA SER A 66 5.27 -9.30 17.69
C SER A 66 4.89 -10.61 18.38
N LEU A 67 4.30 -11.52 17.61
CA LEU A 67 3.97 -12.88 18.01
C LEU A 67 4.44 -13.86 16.94
N ALA A 68 5.46 -14.67 17.26
CA ALA A 68 5.94 -15.72 16.38
C ALA A 68 5.22 -17.04 16.69
N ILE A 69 4.46 -17.59 15.71
CA ILE A 69 3.73 -18.84 15.87
C ILE A 69 3.77 -19.68 14.60
N ASP A 70 3.75 -21.01 14.78
CA ASP A 70 3.59 -21.94 13.66
C ASP A 70 2.12 -22.19 13.34
N LEU A 71 1.60 -21.52 12.33
CA LEU A 71 0.20 -21.68 11.87
C LEU A 71 -0.08 -23.04 11.18
N LYS A 72 0.92 -23.91 11.03
CA LYS A 72 0.71 -25.29 10.58
C LYS A 72 0.40 -26.23 11.75
N SER A 73 0.84 -25.90 12.96
CA SER A 73 0.53 -26.66 14.16
C SER A 73 -0.92 -26.47 14.61
N LYS A 74 -1.45 -27.44 15.35
CA LYS A 74 -2.79 -27.35 15.93
C LYS A 74 -2.86 -26.23 16.97
N GLU A 75 -1.85 -26.16 17.82
CA GLU A 75 -1.73 -25.16 18.89
C GLU A 75 -1.65 -23.74 18.33
N GLY A 76 -0.86 -23.54 17.26
CA GLY A 76 -0.76 -22.25 16.59
C GLY A 76 -2.08 -21.78 15.98
N LYS A 77 -2.85 -22.71 15.40
CA LYS A 77 -4.21 -22.43 14.90
C LYS A 77 -5.18 -22.08 16.03
N GLU A 78 -5.15 -22.79 17.14
CA GLU A 78 -5.99 -22.49 18.31
C GLU A 78 -5.67 -21.12 18.90
N ILE A 79 -4.38 -20.74 18.99
CA ILE A 79 -3.95 -19.44 19.45
C ILE A 79 -4.49 -18.35 18.53
N LEU A 80 -4.32 -18.49 17.20
CA LEU A 80 -4.80 -17.49 16.25
C LEU A 80 -6.32 -17.33 16.29
N ASN A 81 -7.10 -18.41 16.40
CA ASN A 81 -8.56 -18.36 16.54
C ASN A 81 -8.99 -17.56 17.78
N LYS A 82 -8.34 -17.82 18.94
CA LYS A 82 -8.61 -17.04 20.18
C LYS A 82 -8.30 -15.55 20.02
N LEU A 83 -7.26 -15.19 19.25
CA LEU A 83 -6.94 -13.80 18.96
C LEU A 83 -8.00 -13.17 18.03
N VAL A 84 -8.49 -13.92 17.04
CA VAL A 84 -9.55 -13.45 16.12
C VAL A 84 -10.85 -13.12 16.87
N GLU A 85 -11.22 -13.93 17.87
CA GLU A 85 -12.42 -13.68 18.70
C GLU A 85 -12.42 -12.29 19.34
N GLN A 86 -11.25 -11.74 19.64
CA GLN A 86 -11.06 -10.48 20.36
C GLN A 86 -10.57 -9.34 19.48
N SER A 87 -10.47 -9.55 18.16
CA SER A 87 -9.90 -8.59 17.23
C SER A 87 -10.96 -7.94 16.37
N ASP A 88 -10.71 -6.68 16.01
CA ASP A 88 -11.57 -5.91 15.12
C ASP A 88 -11.21 -6.09 13.66
N VAL A 89 -9.92 -6.25 13.38
CA VAL A 89 -9.37 -6.29 12.02
C VAL A 89 -8.39 -7.46 11.89
N PHE A 90 -8.48 -8.17 10.77
CA PHE A 90 -7.54 -9.19 10.34
C PHE A 90 -6.96 -8.78 8.99
N MET A 91 -5.65 -8.64 8.90
CA MET A 91 -4.96 -8.20 7.68
C MET A 91 -4.02 -9.30 7.18
N GLN A 92 -4.07 -9.58 5.89
CA GLN A 92 -3.17 -10.54 5.25
C GLN A 92 -2.82 -10.13 3.82
N ASN A 93 -1.65 -10.53 3.32
CA ASN A 93 -1.21 -10.34 1.95
C ASN A 93 -0.60 -11.61 1.33
N PHE A 94 -1.11 -12.78 1.72
CA PHE A 94 -0.79 -14.04 1.07
C PHE A 94 -1.38 -14.09 -0.34
N ARG A 95 -0.83 -14.96 -1.19
CA ARG A 95 -1.43 -15.22 -2.50
C ARG A 95 -2.87 -15.72 -2.35
N PRO A 96 -3.76 -15.34 -3.27
CA PRO A 96 -5.14 -15.80 -3.24
C PRO A 96 -5.26 -17.32 -3.04
N GLY A 97 -6.15 -17.75 -2.17
CA GLY A 97 -6.37 -19.13 -1.81
C GLY A 97 -5.42 -19.69 -0.73
N THR A 98 -4.35 -18.98 -0.36
CA THR A 98 -3.40 -19.49 0.64
C THR A 98 -3.97 -19.44 2.05
N ILE A 99 -4.54 -18.32 2.45
CA ILE A 99 -5.10 -18.14 3.79
C ILE A 99 -6.31 -19.05 4.00
N GLU A 100 -7.08 -19.31 2.95
CA GLU A 100 -8.22 -20.23 2.94
C GLU A 100 -7.75 -21.66 3.16
N ARG A 101 -6.69 -22.12 2.46
CA ARG A 101 -6.10 -23.45 2.66
C ARG A 101 -5.51 -23.67 4.06
N MET A 102 -5.10 -22.59 4.73
CA MET A 102 -4.65 -22.63 6.12
C MET A 102 -5.81 -22.73 7.12
N GLY A 103 -7.05 -22.51 6.68
CA GLY A 103 -8.26 -22.55 7.50
C GLY A 103 -8.63 -21.19 8.12
N PHE A 104 -8.04 -20.08 7.61
CA PHE A 104 -8.27 -18.73 8.12
C PHE A 104 -8.84 -17.81 7.05
N GLY A 105 -9.61 -18.35 6.09
CA GLY A 105 -10.35 -17.55 5.12
C GLY A 105 -11.45 -16.71 5.78
N TYR A 106 -11.92 -15.70 5.06
CA TYR A 106 -12.96 -14.80 5.58
C TYR A 106 -14.22 -15.54 6.06
N GLU A 107 -14.69 -16.53 5.28
CA GLU A 107 -15.92 -17.26 5.62
C GLU A 107 -15.76 -18.15 6.88
N GLU A 108 -14.55 -18.63 7.16
CA GLU A 108 -14.23 -19.34 8.39
C GLU A 108 -14.14 -18.38 9.58
N LEU A 109 -13.39 -17.28 9.43
CA LEU A 109 -13.20 -16.34 10.54
C LEU A 109 -14.46 -15.53 10.86
N LYS A 110 -15.33 -15.29 9.88
CA LYS A 110 -16.64 -14.66 10.10
C LYS A 110 -17.56 -15.48 11.00
N LYS A 111 -17.41 -16.80 11.02
CA LYS A 111 -18.17 -17.67 11.95
C LYS A 111 -17.70 -17.50 13.39
N ILE A 112 -16.41 -17.20 13.60
CA ILE A 112 -15.81 -16.96 14.91
C ILE A 112 -16.13 -15.53 15.37
N ASN A 113 -15.97 -14.54 14.47
CA ASN A 113 -16.23 -13.13 14.75
C ASN A 113 -17.01 -12.50 13.59
N PRO A 114 -18.34 -12.40 13.69
CA PRO A 114 -19.19 -11.82 12.62
C PRO A 114 -18.94 -10.32 12.38
N LYS A 115 -18.28 -9.63 13.33
CA LYS A 115 -17.94 -8.20 13.23
C LYS A 115 -16.55 -7.95 12.68
N LEU A 116 -15.80 -9.02 12.34
CA LEU A 116 -14.43 -8.91 11.88
C LEU A 116 -14.34 -8.18 10.54
N ILE A 117 -13.47 -7.19 10.46
CA ILE A 117 -13.05 -6.59 9.20
C ILE A 117 -11.85 -7.39 8.71
N PHE A 118 -11.98 -7.99 7.52
CA PHE A 118 -10.95 -8.84 6.94
C PHE A 118 -10.36 -8.16 5.70
N LEU A 119 -9.09 -7.78 5.76
CA LEU A 119 -8.37 -7.18 4.64
C LEU A 119 -7.49 -8.22 3.94
N SER A 120 -7.73 -8.41 2.66
CA SER A 120 -6.85 -9.17 1.75
C SER A 120 -6.17 -8.22 0.78
N ILE A 121 -4.84 -8.18 0.79
CA ILE A 121 -4.04 -7.45 -0.19
C ILE A 121 -3.44 -8.47 -1.17
N SER A 122 -3.59 -8.23 -2.46
CA SER A 122 -2.99 -9.05 -3.52
C SER A 122 -2.43 -8.17 -4.64
N GLY A 123 -1.52 -8.71 -5.47
CA GLY A 123 -0.93 -7.93 -6.56
C GLY A 123 -1.96 -7.49 -7.61
N PHE A 124 -2.80 -8.45 -8.05
CA PHE A 124 -3.68 -8.29 -9.20
C PHE A 124 -5.16 -8.57 -8.89
N GLY A 125 -5.53 -8.56 -7.61
CA GLY A 125 -6.86 -9.02 -7.21
C GLY A 125 -6.96 -10.56 -7.17
N ASN A 126 -8.18 -11.06 -6.98
CA ASN A 126 -8.45 -12.50 -6.83
C ASN A 126 -9.07 -13.16 -8.09
N LYS A 127 -9.17 -12.43 -9.19
CA LYS A 127 -9.72 -12.87 -10.48
C LYS A 127 -8.80 -12.46 -11.63
N GLY A 128 -9.00 -13.09 -12.78
CA GLY A 128 -8.23 -12.80 -14.00
C GLY A 128 -6.94 -13.61 -14.13
N PRO A 129 -6.24 -13.48 -15.27
CA PRO A 129 -5.12 -14.35 -15.62
C PRO A 129 -3.89 -14.18 -14.72
N TYR A 130 -3.73 -13.02 -14.09
CA TYR A 130 -2.59 -12.71 -13.21
C TYR A 130 -2.86 -12.95 -11.72
N ALA A 131 -4.06 -13.38 -11.31
CA ALA A 131 -4.44 -13.50 -9.90
C ALA A 131 -3.46 -14.35 -9.07
N GLN A 132 -2.86 -15.40 -9.66
CA GLN A 132 -1.89 -16.27 -9.01
C GLN A 132 -0.42 -15.90 -9.27
N SER A 133 -0.17 -14.85 -10.04
CA SER A 133 1.19 -14.43 -10.38
C SER A 133 1.93 -13.88 -9.16
N ARG A 134 3.24 -14.14 -9.13
CA ARG A 134 4.13 -13.54 -8.12
C ARG A 134 4.32 -12.08 -8.45
N VAL A 135 4.27 -11.24 -7.43
CA VAL A 135 4.42 -9.81 -7.60
C VAL A 135 5.24 -9.21 -6.46
N TYR A 136 6.03 -8.24 -6.83
CA TYR A 136 6.67 -7.27 -5.97
C TYR A 136 6.47 -5.88 -6.55
N ASP A 137 6.76 -4.86 -5.78
CA ASP A 137 6.61 -3.45 -6.15
C ASP A 137 7.06 -3.12 -7.59
N PRO A 138 8.28 -3.52 -8.08
CA PRO A 138 8.72 -3.16 -9.43
C PRO A 138 7.81 -3.69 -10.54
N VAL A 139 7.19 -4.85 -10.34
CA VAL A 139 6.26 -5.42 -11.32
C VAL A 139 4.98 -4.58 -11.39
N ILE A 140 4.47 -4.12 -10.25
CA ILE A 140 3.31 -3.24 -10.20
C ILE A 140 3.64 -1.88 -10.80
N GLN A 141 4.80 -1.29 -10.50
CA GLN A 141 5.23 -0.03 -11.14
C GLN A 141 5.24 -0.14 -12.68
N ALA A 142 5.77 -1.25 -13.21
CA ALA A 142 5.81 -1.45 -14.66
C ALA A 142 4.41 -1.62 -15.27
N LEU A 143 3.58 -2.49 -14.69
CA LEU A 143 2.27 -2.82 -15.25
C LEU A 143 1.22 -1.72 -15.05
N SER A 144 1.39 -0.84 -14.08
CA SER A 144 0.50 0.31 -13.86
C SER A 144 0.78 1.51 -14.77
N GLY A 145 1.83 1.47 -15.58
CA GLY A 145 2.27 2.63 -16.38
C GLY A 145 3.13 3.63 -15.61
N ALA A 146 3.39 3.42 -14.32
CA ALA A 146 4.19 4.34 -13.50
C ALA A 146 5.60 4.57 -14.06
N THR A 147 6.21 3.53 -14.67
CA THR A 147 7.53 3.62 -15.29
C THR A 147 7.54 4.45 -16.56
N ASP A 148 6.43 4.47 -17.29
CA ASP A 148 6.25 5.29 -18.49
C ASP A 148 6.07 6.77 -18.13
N ILE A 149 5.27 7.05 -17.10
CA ILE A 149 5.11 8.41 -16.55
C ILE A 149 6.46 9.00 -16.12
N GLN A 150 7.40 8.17 -15.64
CA GLN A 150 8.76 8.55 -15.24
C GLN A 150 9.80 8.37 -16.35
N ALA A 151 9.38 8.10 -17.59
CA ALA A 151 10.31 7.91 -18.71
C ALA A 151 11.23 9.12 -18.89
N ASP A 152 12.45 8.84 -19.30
CA ASP A 152 13.38 9.87 -19.74
C ASP A 152 12.81 10.61 -20.95
N ARG A 153 12.73 11.93 -20.86
CA ARG A 153 12.06 12.74 -21.89
C ARG A 153 12.79 12.80 -23.21
N ASP A 154 14.12 12.73 -23.16
CA ASP A 154 14.94 12.84 -24.36
C ASP A 154 15.00 11.50 -25.11
N THR A 155 15.03 10.38 -24.36
CA THR A 155 15.21 9.04 -24.93
C THR A 155 13.96 8.18 -24.93
N GLY A 156 12.90 8.55 -24.18
CA GLY A 156 11.71 7.75 -23.99
C GLY A 156 11.96 6.48 -23.13
N THR A 157 13.14 6.35 -22.52
CA THR A 157 13.47 5.16 -21.71
C THR A 157 12.66 5.12 -20.43
N PRO A 158 11.85 4.06 -20.18
CA PRO A 158 11.08 3.93 -18.96
C PRO A 158 11.97 3.94 -17.70
N LYS A 159 11.53 4.59 -16.64
CA LYS A 159 12.26 4.69 -15.38
C LYS A 159 11.36 4.30 -14.20
N MET A 160 11.90 3.52 -13.28
CA MET A 160 11.21 3.23 -12.01
C MET A 160 11.42 4.35 -11.00
N PHE A 161 10.42 4.58 -10.17
CA PHE A 161 10.66 5.28 -8.91
C PHE A 161 11.67 4.47 -8.09
N ARG A 162 12.68 5.13 -7.53
CA ARG A 162 13.73 4.49 -6.73
C ARG A 162 13.27 4.09 -5.32
N ILE A 163 12.00 4.28 -5.01
CA ILE A 163 11.34 3.87 -3.78
C ILE A 163 10.24 2.86 -4.14
N VAL A 164 9.85 2.02 -3.19
CA VAL A 164 8.75 1.06 -3.35
C VAL A 164 7.40 1.79 -3.30
N VAL A 165 7.12 2.57 -4.35
CA VAL A 165 5.96 3.47 -4.42
C VAL A 165 4.65 2.71 -4.48
N ALA A 166 4.60 1.57 -5.18
CA ALA A 166 3.42 0.75 -5.30
C ALA A 166 3.01 0.14 -3.95
N ASP A 167 3.97 -0.36 -3.18
CA ASP A 167 3.74 -0.82 -1.81
C ASP A 167 3.20 0.30 -0.91
N LYS A 168 3.76 1.51 -1.00
CA LYS A 168 3.37 2.65 -0.16
C LYS A 168 1.97 3.16 -0.49
N VAL A 169 1.64 3.30 -1.77
CA VAL A 169 0.28 3.65 -2.22
C VAL A 169 -0.72 2.61 -1.71
N THR A 170 -0.40 1.32 -1.88
CA THR A 170 -1.22 0.22 -1.36
C THR A 170 -1.40 0.31 0.15
N SER A 171 -0.35 0.66 0.90
CA SER A 171 -0.41 0.82 2.36
C SER A 171 -1.38 1.93 2.78
N LEU A 172 -1.33 3.07 2.11
CA LEU A 172 -2.25 4.20 2.36
C LEU A 172 -3.69 3.82 2.03
N THR A 173 -3.91 3.17 0.89
CA THR A 173 -5.24 2.68 0.49
C THR A 173 -5.76 1.63 1.47
N ALA A 174 -4.90 0.73 1.96
CA ALA A 174 -5.26 -0.29 2.95
C ALA A 174 -5.70 0.35 4.27
N SER A 175 -4.93 1.31 4.81
CA SER A 175 -5.28 2.00 6.06
C SER A 175 -6.58 2.79 5.92
N GLN A 176 -6.77 3.49 4.81
CA GLN A 176 -8.00 4.23 4.52
C GLN A 176 -9.22 3.27 4.41
N ALA A 177 -9.08 2.15 3.71
CA ALA A 177 -10.16 1.18 3.54
C ALA A 177 -10.55 0.52 4.88
N VAL A 178 -9.57 0.19 5.74
CA VAL A 178 -9.82 -0.32 7.10
C VAL A 178 -10.56 0.70 7.95
N SER A 179 -10.12 1.97 7.96
CA SER A 179 -10.78 3.04 8.71
C SER A 179 -12.22 3.26 8.25
N SER A 180 -12.48 3.24 6.95
CA SER A 180 -13.83 3.33 6.38
C SER A 180 -14.70 2.14 6.76
N ALA A 181 -14.14 0.93 6.78
CA ALA A 181 -14.85 -0.28 7.17
C ALA A 181 -15.18 -0.31 8.67
N LEU A 182 -14.29 0.19 9.52
CA LEU A 182 -14.54 0.37 10.95
C LEU A 182 -15.73 1.33 11.17
N TYR A 183 -15.73 2.46 10.46
CA TYR A 183 -16.84 3.42 10.53
C TYR A 183 -18.17 2.81 10.04
N ALA A 184 -18.15 2.05 8.94
CA ALA A 184 -19.34 1.35 8.44
C ALA A 184 -19.87 0.32 9.45
N ARG A 185 -18.96 -0.41 10.11
CA ARG A 185 -19.30 -1.39 11.15
C ARG A 185 -20.01 -0.75 12.34
N GLU A 186 -19.63 0.45 12.76
CA GLU A 186 -20.32 1.16 13.84
C GLU A 186 -21.79 1.41 13.53
N LYS A 187 -22.16 1.56 12.25
CA LYS A 187 -23.53 1.77 11.79
C LYS A 187 -24.31 0.48 11.54
N THR A 188 -23.61 -0.55 11.05
CA THR A 188 -24.24 -1.79 10.58
C THR A 188 -24.15 -2.94 11.58
N SER A 189 -23.24 -2.84 12.54
CA SER A 189 -22.83 -3.94 13.44
C SER A 189 -22.32 -5.18 12.72
N GLN A 190 -21.90 -5.06 11.46
CA GLN A 190 -21.41 -6.17 10.63
C GLN A 190 -19.96 -5.94 10.19
N GLY A 191 -19.17 -7.02 10.22
CA GLY A 191 -17.86 -7.05 9.57
C GLY A 191 -17.96 -7.12 8.05
N GLN A 192 -16.82 -6.99 7.37
CA GLN A 192 -16.77 -7.08 5.91
C GLN A 192 -15.42 -7.57 5.41
N HIS A 193 -15.39 -8.13 4.20
CA HIS A 193 -14.19 -8.52 3.49
C HIS A 193 -13.75 -7.43 2.52
N ILE A 194 -12.64 -6.77 2.81
CA ILE A 194 -11.98 -5.82 1.92
C ILE A 194 -11.00 -6.59 1.04
N LYS A 195 -11.15 -6.49 -0.27
CA LYS A 195 -10.25 -7.09 -1.27
C LYS A 195 -9.53 -5.98 -2.00
N LEU A 196 -8.24 -5.83 -1.73
CA LEU A 196 -7.41 -4.76 -2.26
C LEU A 196 -6.41 -5.32 -3.28
N SER A 197 -6.39 -4.73 -4.46
CA SER A 197 -5.38 -5.00 -5.50
C SER A 197 -4.32 -3.89 -5.48
N MET A 198 -3.05 -4.28 -5.48
CA MET A 198 -1.94 -3.31 -5.59
C MET A 198 -1.99 -2.58 -6.92
N LEU A 199 -2.24 -3.31 -8.02
CA LEU A 199 -2.32 -2.72 -9.36
C LEU A 199 -3.42 -1.66 -9.44
N ASP A 200 -4.64 -1.99 -8.98
CA ASP A 200 -5.77 -1.05 -9.01
C ASP A 200 -5.50 0.18 -8.14
N SER A 201 -4.88 0.00 -6.97
CA SER A 201 -4.51 1.10 -6.08
C SER A 201 -3.54 2.07 -6.74
N VAL A 202 -2.54 1.56 -7.45
CA VAL A 202 -1.52 2.39 -8.12
C VAL A 202 -2.10 3.07 -9.35
N ILE A 203 -2.88 2.36 -10.17
CA ILE A 203 -3.57 2.96 -11.32
C ILE A 203 -4.50 4.08 -10.85
N ALA A 204 -5.30 3.86 -9.80
CA ALA A 204 -6.18 4.88 -9.26
C ALA A 204 -5.42 6.11 -8.75
N PHE A 205 -4.24 5.92 -8.14
CA PHE A 205 -3.40 7.00 -7.64
C PHE A 205 -2.83 7.87 -8.76
N PHE A 206 -2.38 7.25 -9.87
CA PHE A 206 -1.81 7.97 -11.01
C PHE A 206 -2.85 8.40 -12.04
N TRP A 207 -4.12 8.02 -11.86
CA TRP A 207 -5.16 8.25 -12.87
C TRP A 207 -5.30 9.70 -13.31
N PRO A 208 -5.32 10.70 -12.42
CA PRO A 208 -5.55 12.09 -12.83
C PRO A 208 -4.52 12.62 -13.83
N GLU A 209 -3.25 12.28 -13.64
CA GLU A 209 -2.15 12.78 -14.51
C GLU A 209 -1.74 11.74 -15.55
N GLY A 210 -1.53 10.50 -15.10
CA GLY A 210 -0.95 9.44 -15.93
C GLY A 210 -1.88 8.92 -17.01
N MET A 211 -3.20 8.99 -16.82
CA MET A 211 -4.19 8.46 -17.74
C MET A 211 -4.92 9.54 -18.54
N THR A 212 -4.53 10.79 -18.45
CA THR A 212 -5.20 11.91 -19.14
C THR A 212 -5.32 11.66 -20.64
N GLY A 213 -4.28 11.14 -21.29
CA GLY A 213 -4.30 10.81 -22.71
C GLY A 213 -5.18 9.61 -23.10
N LEU A 214 -5.71 8.86 -22.13
CA LEU A 214 -6.53 7.68 -22.34
C LEU A 214 -8.02 7.91 -22.00
N VAL A 215 -8.37 9.09 -21.50
CA VAL A 215 -9.73 9.43 -21.06
C VAL A 215 -10.60 9.90 -22.22
N PHE A 216 -10.00 10.53 -23.22
CA PHE A 216 -10.71 11.09 -24.38
C PHE A 216 -10.54 10.18 -25.60
N GLU A 217 -11.59 10.02 -26.38
CA GLU A 217 -11.56 9.38 -27.69
C GLU A 217 -11.00 10.37 -28.72
N GLU A 218 -10.27 9.83 -29.75
CA GLU A 218 -9.88 10.55 -30.97
C GLU A 218 -9.08 11.87 -30.81
N ASN A 219 -7.88 11.85 -30.25
CA ASN A 219 -6.93 13.00 -30.33
C ASN A 219 -7.52 14.42 -30.13
N GLU A 220 -8.63 14.56 -29.43
CA GLU A 220 -9.33 15.83 -29.20
C GLU A 220 -8.66 16.73 -28.15
N PHE A 221 -7.50 16.35 -27.62
CA PHE A 221 -6.82 17.11 -26.58
C PHE A 221 -5.40 17.50 -27.01
N ASP A 222 -4.98 18.65 -26.55
CA ASP A 222 -3.62 19.13 -26.78
C ASP A 222 -2.63 18.46 -25.81
N VAL A 223 -1.90 17.48 -26.31
CA VAL A 223 -0.87 16.73 -25.54
C VAL A 223 0.18 17.62 -24.89
N ARG A 224 0.41 18.81 -25.40
CA ARG A 224 1.36 19.79 -24.83
C ARG A 224 0.88 20.36 -23.50
N LYS A 225 -0.41 20.23 -23.20
CA LYS A 225 -1.03 20.68 -21.94
C LYS A 225 -1.18 19.59 -20.90
N LEU A 226 -0.63 18.38 -21.16
CA LEU A 226 -0.67 17.31 -20.18
C LEU A 226 0.09 17.71 -18.92
N GLN A 227 -0.57 17.57 -17.79
CA GLN A 227 0.02 17.80 -16.49
C GLN A 227 1.22 16.84 -16.30
N GLY A 228 2.31 17.31 -15.68
CA GLY A 228 3.53 16.52 -15.56
C GLY A 228 4.42 16.48 -16.82
N SER A 229 4.05 17.17 -17.89
CA SER A 229 4.84 17.23 -19.12
C SER A 229 6.11 18.09 -19.02
N GLN A 230 6.32 18.81 -17.92
CA GLN A 230 7.45 19.71 -17.72
C GLN A 230 8.35 19.25 -16.60
N ASP A 231 9.68 19.27 -16.85
CA ASP A 231 10.66 19.21 -15.78
C ASP A 231 10.76 20.57 -15.12
N LEU A 232 10.50 20.62 -13.82
CA LEU A 232 10.55 21.85 -13.03
C LEU A 232 11.84 21.98 -12.22
N ILE A 233 12.90 21.23 -12.61
CA ILE A 233 14.20 21.25 -11.96
C ILE A 233 15.20 21.91 -12.90
N TYR A 234 15.81 22.98 -12.45
CA TYR A 234 16.76 23.80 -13.23
C TYR A 234 18.11 23.83 -12.55
N GLN A 235 19.18 23.76 -13.36
CA GLN A 235 20.55 23.95 -12.89
C GLN A 235 20.79 25.43 -12.64
N ALA A 236 21.04 25.82 -11.40
CA ALA A 236 21.55 27.13 -11.03
C ALA A 236 23.09 27.09 -10.95
N LYS A 237 23.71 28.21 -10.60
CA LYS A 237 25.16 28.35 -10.58
C LYS A 237 25.87 27.33 -9.68
N ASP A 238 25.30 27.00 -8.54
CA ASP A 238 25.91 26.19 -7.49
C ASP A 238 25.06 24.99 -7.05
N ARG A 239 23.80 24.89 -7.50
CA ARG A 239 22.85 23.84 -7.08
C ARG A 239 21.68 23.71 -8.05
N TYR A 240 20.77 22.80 -7.76
CA TYR A 240 19.51 22.68 -8.46
C TYR A 240 18.41 23.44 -7.72
N ILE A 241 17.50 24.03 -8.49
CA ILE A 241 16.30 24.70 -7.99
C ILE A 241 15.07 24.09 -8.67
N THR A 242 13.92 24.22 -8.04
CA THR A 242 12.62 23.97 -8.67
C THR A 242 11.90 25.32 -8.83
N ALA A 243 11.32 25.55 -9.99
CA ALA A 243 10.50 26.71 -10.27
C ALA A 243 9.41 26.35 -11.26
N GLY A 244 8.24 26.96 -11.11
CA GLY A 244 7.11 26.79 -12.00
C GLY A 244 6.12 27.92 -11.81
N ALA A 245 5.34 28.21 -12.83
CA ALA A 245 4.28 29.20 -12.81
C ALA A 245 3.00 28.54 -13.37
N VAL A 246 1.86 28.78 -12.74
CA VAL A 246 0.55 28.23 -13.12
C VAL A 246 -0.35 29.30 -13.69
N SER A 247 -0.35 30.50 -13.09
CA SER A 247 -1.15 31.66 -13.55
C SER A 247 -0.34 32.61 -14.43
N ASP A 248 -1.03 33.40 -15.26
CA ASP A 248 -0.41 34.40 -16.08
C ASP A 248 0.39 35.43 -15.26
N ALA A 249 -0.11 35.80 -14.08
CA ALA A 249 0.57 36.70 -13.16
C ALA A 249 1.90 36.11 -12.65
N GLU A 250 1.94 34.84 -12.35
CA GLU A 250 3.17 34.13 -11.92
C GLU A 250 4.16 33.99 -13.08
N TRP A 251 3.68 33.69 -14.31
CA TRP A 251 4.50 33.70 -15.51
C TRP A 251 5.13 35.06 -15.76
N MET A 252 4.35 36.12 -15.69
CA MET A 252 4.86 37.49 -15.83
C MET A 252 5.87 37.84 -14.73
N GLY A 253 5.61 37.42 -13.49
CA GLY A 253 6.52 37.59 -12.38
C GLY A 253 7.84 36.84 -12.59
N MET A 254 7.78 35.59 -13.06
CA MET A 254 8.96 34.78 -13.35
C MET A 254 9.80 35.37 -14.48
N CYS A 255 9.17 35.80 -15.59
CA CYS A 255 9.86 36.50 -16.68
C CYS A 255 10.56 37.76 -16.18
N LYS A 256 9.90 38.55 -15.34
CA LYS A 256 10.49 39.78 -14.76
C LYS A 256 11.65 39.50 -13.82
N ALA A 257 11.63 38.35 -13.11
CA ALA A 257 12.71 37.99 -12.20
C ALA A 257 13.95 37.43 -12.91
N LEU A 258 13.79 36.93 -14.14
CA LEU A 258 14.87 36.34 -14.95
C LEU A 258 15.51 37.33 -15.94
N ASN A 259 14.95 38.51 -16.10
CA ASN A 259 15.54 39.62 -16.82
C ASN A 259 16.34 40.53 -15.87
#